data_8e4703c8bb06e43fa028dd05e0a395c7
#
_entry.id   8e4703c8bb06e43fa028dd05e0a395c7
#
_cell.length_a   1.000
_cell.length_b   1.000
_cell.length_c   1.000
_cell.angle_alpha   90.00
_cell.angle_beta   90.00
_cell.angle_gamma   90.00
#
_symmetry.space_group_name_H-M   'P 1'
#
loop_
_entity.id
_entity.type
_entity.pdbx_description
1 polymer ?
#
loop_
_entity_poly.entity_id
_entity_poly.type
_entity_poly.pdbx_seq_one_letter_code
_entity_poly.pdbx_strand_id
1 'polypeptide(L)'
;MKTIIENRLVRAKVPNELKWDLSDLYKSNDEWHTALNILENDIQKLDAFKGRLHTNSTTLLNCLLLEEELLMKLTKLYSYANLKESTDRTNPVIQANSSKISALWTKVHTALSFIHNEILSFDEGTIEKYLTEETKLEPFRKSLLEILKKRQHTLSPETEETLAALGEVHSSPYKIYGMTKLADMDFTSIQDEQGNELPVSFALFESKYEFSPSAYIRRKAYSSFVSTLKRYKNTVATTYATEVKKQVTLSRLRKYESVTHMLLEPQKVPLEMYNNQLDIIYKELAPHMRRFADLKKKVLGLDQMLFCDLHAPLDPEFNPTITYEEAATLIQDSLKVLGDEYSSIIEKGFKERWVDLADNVGKSTGAFCSSPYGSHPYILITWQNTMRGCFTLAHEFGHAGHFYLANKNQRIMNVRPSMYFVEAPSTMNELLLAQYILATTDDKRMHRWVILQLLGTYYHNFVTHLLEGEYQRRVYALAEGGQALTATTLTEIKTNVLSTFWGDSVEIDEGAGLTWMRQPHYYMGLYSYTYSAGLTASTAVAQMIKDEGQPAIDRWLDVLRAGGTMKPLELMKHAGIDMSKPDAIRQAVSYVGSLIDELEHSYQE
;
A
#
# COMPACT_ATOMS: atom_id res chain seq x y z
N MET A 1 -25.91 -2.05 -19.48
CA MET A 1 -26.47 -1.29 -18.33
C MET A 1 -26.51 0.19 -18.68
N LYS A 2 -27.63 0.84 -18.49
CA LYS A 2 -27.82 2.23 -18.91
C LYS A 2 -26.95 3.16 -18.06
N THR A 3 -26.21 4.01 -18.77
CA THR A 3 -25.69 5.32 -18.37
C THR A 3 -25.37 5.50 -16.88
N ILE A 4 -24.10 5.57 -16.57
CA ILE A 4 -23.61 6.12 -15.31
C ILE A 4 -24.31 7.46 -15.10
N ILE A 5 -24.88 7.59 -13.94
CA ILE A 5 -25.75 8.69 -13.55
C ILE A 5 -24.95 9.99 -13.66
N GLU A 6 -25.28 10.86 -14.61
CA GLU A 6 -24.63 12.16 -14.83
C GLU A 6 -24.72 13.12 -13.63
N ASN A 7 -25.58 12.83 -12.65
CA ASN A 7 -25.74 13.62 -11.44
C ASN A 7 -25.37 12.79 -10.20
N ARG A 8 -24.52 13.33 -9.36
CA ARG A 8 -24.12 12.79 -8.07
C ARG A 8 -25.34 12.58 -7.16
N LEU A 9 -25.79 11.33 -6.98
CA LEU A 9 -26.93 10.99 -6.14
C LEU A 9 -26.57 10.96 -4.66
N VAL A 10 -27.56 11.16 -3.79
CA VAL A 10 -27.44 10.75 -2.39
C VAL A 10 -27.49 9.23 -2.29
N ARG A 11 -26.75 8.63 -1.36
CA ARG A 11 -26.59 7.18 -1.22
C ARG A 11 -27.90 6.38 -1.27
N ALA A 12 -28.96 6.88 -0.63
CA ALA A 12 -30.26 6.23 -0.59
C ALA A 12 -30.93 6.06 -1.98
N LYS A 13 -30.58 6.94 -2.95
CA LYS A 13 -31.13 6.91 -4.31
C LYS A 13 -30.27 6.13 -5.30
N VAL A 14 -29.08 5.66 -4.88
CA VAL A 14 -28.22 4.83 -5.74
C VAL A 14 -28.91 3.48 -5.98
N PRO A 15 -29.04 3.00 -7.25
CA PRO A 15 -29.55 1.68 -7.57
C PRO A 15 -28.81 0.55 -6.86
N ASN A 16 -29.50 -0.52 -6.49
CA ASN A 16 -28.91 -1.61 -5.71
C ASN A 16 -27.84 -2.38 -6.49
N GLU A 17 -27.97 -2.47 -7.79
CA GLU A 17 -27.01 -3.11 -8.69
C GLU A 17 -25.66 -2.37 -8.79
N LEU A 18 -25.62 -1.09 -8.38
CA LEU A 18 -24.39 -0.29 -8.33
C LEU A 18 -23.78 -0.21 -6.92
N LYS A 19 -24.34 -0.97 -5.97
CA LYS A 19 -23.88 -1.02 -4.59
C LYS A 19 -23.46 -2.44 -4.22
N TRP A 20 -22.43 -2.56 -3.40
CA TRP A 20 -22.15 -3.83 -2.74
C TRP A 20 -23.27 -4.29 -1.81
N ASP A 21 -23.29 -5.58 -1.49
CA ASP A 21 -24.24 -6.15 -0.53
C ASP A 21 -23.55 -6.46 0.80
N LEU A 22 -23.92 -5.78 1.85
CA LEU A 22 -23.36 -5.97 3.20
C LEU A 22 -24.17 -6.94 4.07
N SER A 23 -25.21 -7.58 3.51
CA SER A 23 -26.08 -8.47 4.27
C SER A 23 -25.39 -9.73 4.82
N ASP A 24 -24.27 -10.14 4.20
CA ASP A 24 -23.42 -11.23 4.69
C ASP A 24 -22.65 -10.87 5.97
N LEU A 25 -22.45 -9.58 6.19
CA LEU A 25 -21.92 -9.10 7.47
C LEU A 25 -23.05 -8.96 8.50
N TYR A 26 -24.00 -8.09 8.24
CA TYR A 26 -25.19 -7.87 9.08
C TYR A 26 -26.36 -7.44 8.20
N LYS A 27 -27.53 -8.04 8.44
CA LYS A 27 -28.75 -7.76 7.68
C LYS A 27 -29.33 -6.37 7.99
N SER A 28 -29.09 -5.85 9.19
CA SER A 28 -29.59 -4.54 9.61
C SER A 28 -28.67 -3.87 10.63
N ASN A 29 -28.90 -2.57 10.87
CA ASN A 29 -28.23 -1.87 11.96
C ASN A 29 -28.58 -2.44 13.33
N ASP A 30 -29.80 -2.95 13.53
CA ASP A 30 -30.23 -3.52 14.81
C ASP A 30 -29.49 -4.82 15.12
N GLU A 31 -29.30 -5.69 14.10
CA GLU A 31 -28.46 -6.89 14.23
C GLU A 31 -27.02 -6.52 14.58
N TRP A 32 -26.46 -5.49 13.91
CA TRP A 32 -25.12 -5.00 14.20
C TRP A 32 -25.01 -4.45 15.64
N HIS A 33 -26.00 -3.66 16.10
CA HIS A 33 -26.01 -3.15 17.47
C HIS A 33 -26.12 -4.27 18.52
N THR A 34 -26.92 -5.29 18.23
CA THR A 34 -27.02 -6.47 19.10
C THR A 34 -25.66 -7.19 19.20
N ALA A 35 -24.99 -7.42 18.07
CA ALA A 35 -23.69 -8.05 18.04
C ALA A 35 -22.61 -7.21 18.75
N LEU A 36 -22.67 -5.88 18.64
CA LEU A 36 -21.77 -4.96 19.34
C LEU A 36 -21.90 -5.11 20.86
N ASN A 37 -23.13 -5.13 21.39
CA ASN A 37 -23.40 -5.31 22.81
C ASN A 37 -22.95 -6.70 23.32
N ILE A 38 -23.11 -7.74 22.50
CA ILE A 38 -22.61 -9.09 22.82
C ILE A 38 -21.09 -9.07 22.97
N LEU A 39 -20.37 -8.49 21.99
CA LEU A 39 -18.90 -8.42 22.05
C LEU A 39 -18.45 -7.62 23.28
N GLU A 40 -19.12 -6.52 23.60
CA GLU A 40 -18.78 -5.70 24.77
C GLU A 40 -18.87 -6.47 26.09
N ASN A 41 -19.84 -7.38 26.21
CA ASN A 41 -19.97 -8.28 27.37
C ASN A 41 -18.93 -9.42 27.30
N ASP A 42 -18.64 -9.96 26.13
CA ASP A 42 -17.72 -11.07 25.95
C ASP A 42 -16.28 -10.74 26.36
N ILE A 43 -15.88 -9.47 26.28
CA ILE A 43 -14.54 -8.99 26.73
C ILE A 43 -14.26 -9.41 28.19
N GLN A 44 -15.27 -9.43 29.06
CA GLN A 44 -15.11 -9.77 30.48
C GLN A 44 -14.65 -11.22 30.68
N LYS A 45 -14.88 -12.12 29.70
CA LYS A 45 -14.39 -13.51 29.76
C LYS A 45 -12.86 -13.59 29.84
N LEU A 46 -12.13 -12.56 29.38
CA LEU A 46 -10.67 -12.47 29.46
C LEU A 46 -10.16 -12.40 30.91
N ASP A 47 -10.97 -11.88 31.83
CA ASP A 47 -10.56 -11.73 33.24
C ASP A 47 -10.22 -13.09 33.90
N ALA A 48 -10.81 -14.18 33.40
CA ALA A 48 -10.51 -15.53 33.89
C ALA A 48 -9.07 -15.99 33.57
N PHE A 49 -8.39 -15.35 32.63
CA PHE A 49 -7.07 -15.73 32.15
C PHE A 49 -5.94 -14.81 32.64
N LYS A 50 -6.26 -13.58 33.05
CA LYS A 50 -5.26 -12.59 33.51
C LYS A 50 -4.42 -13.13 34.67
N GLY A 51 -3.10 -13.04 34.54
CA GLY A 51 -2.13 -13.53 35.52
C GLY A 51 -2.04 -15.06 35.59
N ARG A 52 -2.59 -15.80 34.62
CA ARG A 52 -2.72 -17.26 34.70
C ARG A 52 -2.17 -18.01 33.47
N LEU A 53 -1.69 -17.32 32.45
CA LEU A 53 -1.23 -17.97 31.21
C LEU A 53 -0.03 -18.91 31.43
N HIS A 54 0.76 -18.65 32.46
CA HIS A 54 1.89 -19.48 32.86
C HIS A 54 1.50 -20.76 33.64
N THR A 55 0.22 -20.96 33.93
CA THR A 55 -0.25 -22.09 34.77
C THR A 55 -0.07 -23.43 34.03
N ASN A 56 -0.47 -23.52 32.78
CA ASN A 56 -0.32 -24.68 31.90
C ASN A 56 -0.68 -24.34 30.44
N SER A 57 -0.29 -25.26 29.53
CA SER A 57 -0.51 -25.15 28.09
C SER A 57 -2.00 -25.02 27.68
N THR A 58 -2.89 -25.73 28.40
CA THR A 58 -4.36 -25.66 28.14
C THR A 58 -4.93 -24.29 28.47
N THR A 59 -4.48 -23.65 29.55
CA THR A 59 -4.92 -22.30 29.91
C THR A 59 -4.50 -21.29 28.85
N LEU A 60 -3.24 -21.38 28.36
CA LEU A 60 -2.76 -20.54 27.25
C LEU A 60 -3.60 -20.77 25.98
N LEU A 61 -3.81 -22.04 25.59
CA LEU A 61 -4.62 -22.38 24.42
C LEU A 61 -6.01 -21.78 24.49
N ASN A 62 -6.72 -21.96 25.62
CA ASN A 62 -8.09 -21.45 25.77
C ASN A 62 -8.16 -19.92 25.71
N CYS A 63 -7.13 -19.25 26.23
CA CYS A 63 -7.03 -17.79 26.11
C CYS A 63 -6.83 -17.35 24.66
N LEU A 64 -5.95 -17.98 23.90
CA LEU A 64 -5.69 -17.67 22.48
C LEU A 64 -6.90 -17.97 21.59
N LEU A 65 -7.65 -19.03 21.89
CA LEU A 65 -8.90 -19.33 21.19
C LEU A 65 -9.98 -18.27 21.47
N LEU A 66 -10.07 -17.77 22.71
CA LEU A 66 -10.97 -16.67 23.05
C LEU A 66 -10.53 -15.37 22.36
N GLU A 67 -9.23 -15.07 22.32
CA GLU A 67 -8.68 -13.94 21.57
C GLU A 67 -9.13 -13.97 20.10
N GLU A 68 -8.97 -15.11 19.42
CA GLU A 68 -9.42 -15.26 18.03
C GLU A 68 -10.93 -15.03 17.89
N GLU A 69 -11.75 -15.59 18.79
CA GLU A 69 -13.21 -15.40 18.76
C GLU A 69 -13.58 -13.92 18.88
N LEU A 70 -12.94 -13.20 19.81
CA LEU A 70 -13.20 -11.76 20.01
C LEU A 70 -12.75 -10.94 18.80
N LEU A 71 -11.58 -11.26 18.23
CA LEU A 71 -11.06 -10.58 17.04
C LEU A 71 -11.91 -10.83 15.79
N MET A 72 -12.44 -12.05 15.59
CA MET A 72 -13.38 -12.34 14.51
C MET A 72 -14.64 -11.49 14.61
N LYS A 73 -15.26 -11.43 15.81
CA LYS A 73 -16.44 -10.60 16.04
C LYS A 73 -16.13 -9.10 15.83
N LEU A 74 -15.01 -8.63 16.37
CA LEU A 74 -14.59 -7.25 16.26
C LEU A 74 -14.34 -6.83 14.81
N THR A 75 -13.61 -7.65 14.05
CA THR A 75 -13.30 -7.37 12.64
C THR A 75 -14.56 -7.32 11.79
N LYS A 76 -15.52 -8.23 12.02
CA LYS A 76 -16.80 -8.22 11.32
C LYS A 76 -17.62 -6.96 11.62
N LEU A 77 -17.70 -6.56 12.89
CA LEU A 77 -18.37 -5.32 13.33
C LEU A 77 -17.73 -4.07 12.74
N TYR A 78 -16.40 -4.01 12.81
CA TYR A 78 -15.61 -2.90 12.27
C TYR A 78 -15.80 -2.75 10.76
N SER A 79 -15.71 -3.87 10.03
CA SER A 79 -15.85 -3.85 8.56
C SER A 79 -17.22 -3.35 8.13
N TYR A 80 -18.30 -3.80 8.75
CA TYR A 80 -19.65 -3.32 8.43
C TYR A 80 -19.80 -1.80 8.59
N ALA A 81 -19.35 -1.26 9.72
CA ALA A 81 -19.44 0.17 9.98
C ALA A 81 -18.54 0.99 9.03
N ASN A 82 -17.30 0.54 8.84
CA ASN A 82 -16.33 1.20 7.95
C ASN A 82 -16.77 1.20 6.48
N LEU A 83 -17.28 0.06 5.98
CA LEU A 83 -17.79 -0.04 4.61
C LEU A 83 -19.00 0.87 4.39
N LYS A 84 -19.90 0.99 5.37
CA LYS A 84 -20.99 1.97 5.31
C LYS A 84 -20.48 3.41 5.31
N GLU A 85 -19.56 3.74 6.20
CA GLU A 85 -18.96 5.07 6.27
C GLU A 85 -18.24 5.44 4.97
N SER A 86 -17.53 4.49 4.37
CA SER A 86 -16.83 4.71 3.10
C SER A 86 -17.77 5.04 1.94
N THR A 87 -19.04 4.64 2.01
CA THR A 87 -20.03 4.95 0.96
C THR A 87 -20.89 6.17 1.26
N ASP A 88 -21.01 6.61 2.52
CA ASP A 88 -21.78 7.80 2.90
C ASP A 88 -21.28 8.41 4.22
N ARG A 89 -20.31 9.29 4.13
CA ARG A 89 -19.78 10.04 5.27
C ARG A 89 -20.68 11.20 5.72
N THR A 90 -21.78 11.48 5.02
CA THR A 90 -22.69 12.58 5.37
C THR A 90 -23.78 12.12 6.34
N ASN A 91 -23.98 10.82 6.49
CA ASN A 91 -25.05 10.26 7.31
C ASN A 91 -24.64 10.22 8.81
N PRO A 92 -25.37 10.96 9.69
CA PRO A 92 -25.00 11.05 11.10
C PRO A 92 -25.13 9.73 11.86
N VAL A 93 -26.02 8.82 11.45
CA VAL A 93 -26.17 7.49 12.06
C VAL A 93 -24.94 6.64 11.75
N ILE A 94 -24.44 6.71 10.52
CA ILE A 94 -23.23 5.99 10.09
C ILE A 94 -22.01 6.51 10.85
N GLN A 95 -21.85 7.84 10.97
CA GLN A 95 -20.78 8.45 11.75
C GLN A 95 -20.82 8.04 13.22
N ALA A 96 -22.01 8.02 13.83
CA ALA A 96 -22.19 7.58 15.22
C ALA A 96 -21.79 6.10 15.40
N ASN A 97 -22.14 5.22 14.45
CA ASN A 97 -21.77 3.81 14.48
C ASN A 97 -20.27 3.62 14.32
N SER A 98 -19.63 4.39 13.44
CA SER A 98 -18.18 4.39 13.25
C SER A 98 -17.43 4.81 14.52
N SER A 99 -17.93 5.83 15.22
CA SER A 99 -17.37 6.26 16.50
C SER A 99 -17.52 5.19 17.59
N LYS A 100 -18.69 4.52 17.68
CA LYS A 100 -18.93 3.44 18.65
C LYS A 100 -17.98 2.26 18.44
N ILE A 101 -17.82 1.81 17.20
CA ILE A 101 -16.93 0.67 16.93
C ILE A 101 -15.45 1.04 17.15
N SER A 102 -15.04 2.27 16.87
CA SER A 102 -13.67 2.75 17.17
C SER A 102 -13.38 2.73 18.66
N ALA A 103 -14.34 3.11 19.50
CA ALA A 103 -14.21 3.02 20.96
C ALA A 103 -14.14 1.56 21.43
N LEU A 104 -14.99 0.67 20.88
CA LEU A 104 -14.96 -0.75 21.19
C LEU A 104 -13.67 -1.42 20.71
N TRP A 105 -13.14 -1.04 19.56
CA TRP A 105 -11.85 -1.49 19.05
C TRP A 105 -10.74 -1.23 20.07
N THR A 106 -10.65 0.00 20.56
CA THR A 106 -9.68 0.37 21.59
C THR A 106 -9.88 -0.45 22.87
N LYS A 107 -11.13 -0.63 23.32
CA LYS A 107 -11.46 -1.40 24.53
C LYS A 107 -11.03 -2.87 24.41
N VAL A 108 -11.30 -3.51 23.26
CA VAL A 108 -10.90 -4.91 23.01
C VAL A 108 -9.39 -5.05 23.00
N HIS A 109 -8.66 -4.21 22.24
CA HIS A 109 -7.21 -4.29 22.17
C HIS A 109 -6.53 -4.00 23.50
N THR A 110 -7.07 -3.07 24.29
CA THR A 110 -6.58 -2.84 25.66
C THR A 110 -6.82 -4.08 26.54
N ALA A 111 -7.97 -4.72 26.43
CA ALA A 111 -8.28 -5.91 27.22
C ALA A 111 -7.40 -7.12 26.83
N LEU A 112 -6.98 -7.22 25.55
CA LEU A 112 -6.12 -8.30 25.05
C LEU A 112 -4.62 -8.07 25.35
N SER A 113 -4.20 -6.85 25.71
CA SER A 113 -2.77 -6.50 25.83
C SER A 113 -2.00 -7.33 26.87
N PHE A 114 -2.69 -7.82 27.92
CA PHE A 114 -2.06 -8.66 28.96
C PHE A 114 -1.50 -9.97 28.39
N ILE A 115 -2.12 -10.52 27.33
CA ILE A 115 -1.69 -11.78 26.71
C ILE A 115 -0.23 -11.65 26.25
N HIS A 116 0.07 -10.58 25.51
CA HIS A 116 1.41 -10.29 25.03
C HIS A 116 2.40 -10.09 26.20
N ASN A 117 2.00 -9.31 27.21
CA ASN A 117 2.85 -8.99 28.34
C ASN A 117 3.17 -10.23 29.20
N GLU A 118 2.17 -11.10 29.46
CA GLU A 118 2.38 -12.33 30.19
C GLU A 118 3.29 -13.30 29.43
N ILE A 119 3.07 -13.49 28.12
CA ILE A 119 3.95 -14.36 27.31
C ILE A 119 5.39 -13.85 27.31
N LEU A 120 5.61 -12.54 27.26
CA LEU A 120 6.95 -11.94 27.38
C LEU A 120 7.62 -12.26 28.73
N SER A 121 6.84 -12.47 29.79
CA SER A 121 7.37 -12.80 31.12
C SER A 121 7.65 -14.28 31.35
N PHE A 122 7.31 -15.18 30.42
CA PHE A 122 7.52 -16.62 30.57
C PHE A 122 9.01 -16.96 30.69
N ASP A 123 9.31 -17.98 31.48
CA ASP A 123 10.66 -18.53 31.52
C ASP A 123 11.07 -19.10 30.15
N GLU A 124 12.39 -19.11 29.90
CA GLU A 124 12.95 -19.67 28.68
C GLU A 124 12.55 -21.15 28.52
N GLY A 125 12.14 -21.55 27.31
CA GLY A 125 11.70 -22.91 27.02
C GLY A 125 10.24 -23.22 27.40
N THR A 126 9.51 -22.31 28.07
CA THR A 126 8.11 -22.55 28.47
C THR A 126 7.20 -22.72 27.26
N ILE A 127 7.34 -21.88 26.25
CA ILE A 127 6.51 -21.97 25.04
C ILE A 127 6.80 -23.25 24.27
N GLU A 128 8.06 -23.64 24.11
CA GLU A 128 8.47 -24.89 23.45
C GLU A 128 7.89 -26.10 24.17
N LYS A 129 7.93 -26.10 25.51
CA LYS A 129 7.28 -27.11 26.36
C LYS A 129 5.78 -27.16 26.10
N TYR A 130 5.10 -26.01 26.13
CA TYR A 130 3.64 -25.94 25.92
C TYR A 130 3.23 -26.41 24.52
N LEU A 131 4.00 -26.08 23.49
CA LEU A 131 3.79 -26.56 22.12
C LEU A 131 3.94 -28.08 22.00
N THR A 132 4.80 -28.69 22.85
CA THR A 132 4.97 -30.14 22.90
C THR A 132 3.82 -30.83 23.68
N GLU A 133 3.38 -30.21 24.77
CA GLU A 133 2.30 -30.76 25.63
C GLU A 133 0.91 -30.64 25.02
N GLU A 134 0.67 -29.56 24.25
CA GLU A 134 -0.64 -29.24 23.67
C GLU A 134 -0.49 -28.95 22.16
N THR A 135 -0.70 -29.97 21.34
CA THR A 135 -0.51 -29.90 19.90
C THR A 135 -1.46 -28.89 19.20
N LYS A 136 -2.60 -28.56 19.83
CA LYS A 136 -3.52 -27.52 19.32
C LYS A 136 -2.95 -26.11 19.42
N LEU A 137 -1.82 -25.91 20.12
CA LEU A 137 -1.07 -24.64 20.09
C LEU A 137 -0.22 -24.47 18.84
N GLU A 138 0.01 -25.53 18.05
CA GLU A 138 0.87 -25.47 16.85
C GLU A 138 0.47 -24.35 15.85
N PRO A 139 -0.81 -24.10 15.55
CA PRO A 139 -1.20 -22.98 14.70
C PRO A 139 -0.82 -21.59 15.24
N PHE A 140 -0.52 -21.47 16.54
CA PHE A 140 -0.09 -20.25 17.21
C PHE A 140 1.43 -20.14 17.36
N ARG A 141 2.20 -21.20 17.02
CA ARG A 141 3.66 -21.26 17.16
C ARG A 141 4.36 -20.00 16.67
N LYS A 142 4.00 -19.56 15.43
CA LYS A 142 4.64 -18.40 14.81
C LYS A 142 4.43 -17.14 15.67
N SER A 143 3.18 -16.82 16.04
CA SER A 143 2.85 -15.63 16.84
C SER A 143 3.50 -15.68 18.23
N LEU A 144 3.49 -16.82 18.90
CA LEU A 144 4.12 -17.01 20.20
C LEU A 144 5.64 -16.78 20.15
N LEU A 145 6.32 -17.38 19.17
CA LEU A 145 7.76 -17.19 18.99
C LEU A 145 8.12 -15.76 18.56
N GLU A 146 7.27 -15.08 17.80
CA GLU A 146 7.46 -13.68 17.44
C GLU A 146 7.32 -12.74 18.64
N ILE A 147 6.42 -13.03 19.57
CA ILE A 147 6.34 -12.30 20.85
C ILE A 147 7.65 -12.47 21.63
N LEU A 148 8.13 -13.69 21.79
CA LEU A 148 9.37 -13.94 22.53
C LEU A 148 10.61 -13.26 21.93
N LYS A 149 10.70 -13.18 20.59
CA LYS A 149 11.79 -12.46 19.92
C LYS A 149 11.86 -10.97 20.26
N LYS A 150 10.73 -10.34 20.55
CA LYS A 150 10.69 -8.93 20.95
C LYS A 150 11.25 -8.68 22.35
N ARG A 151 11.44 -9.73 23.16
CA ARG A 151 11.94 -9.61 24.55
C ARG A 151 13.26 -8.83 24.63
N GLN A 152 14.20 -9.09 23.72
CA GLN A 152 15.50 -8.41 23.71
C GLN A 152 15.41 -6.90 23.46
N HIS A 153 14.29 -6.43 22.87
CA HIS A 153 14.02 -5.03 22.53
C HIS A 153 12.92 -4.42 23.40
N THR A 154 12.38 -5.20 24.35
CA THR A 154 11.39 -4.73 25.32
C THR A 154 12.11 -4.10 26.50
N LEU A 155 11.66 -2.94 26.92
CA LEU A 155 12.20 -2.19 28.06
C LEU A 155 11.51 -2.62 29.37
N SER A 156 11.89 -2.00 30.50
CA SER A 156 11.18 -2.27 31.75
C SER A 156 9.71 -1.82 31.65
N PRO A 157 8.79 -2.46 32.39
CA PRO A 157 7.37 -2.11 32.35
C PRO A 157 7.09 -0.63 32.56
N GLU A 158 7.78 0.03 33.49
CA GLU A 158 7.64 1.44 33.79
C GLU A 158 8.10 2.31 32.62
N THR A 159 9.14 1.89 31.90
CA THR A 159 9.64 2.61 30.71
C THR A 159 8.67 2.43 29.54
N GLU A 160 8.11 1.24 29.33
CA GLU A 160 7.10 1.00 28.29
C GLU A 160 5.83 1.81 28.55
N GLU A 161 5.38 1.87 29.81
CA GLU A 161 4.24 2.70 30.21
C GLU A 161 4.50 4.19 29.95
N THR A 162 5.69 4.67 30.28
CA THR A 162 6.12 6.06 30.03
C THR A 162 6.12 6.36 28.52
N LEU A 163 6.70 5.48 27.69
CA LEU A 163 6.72 5.65 26.24
C LEU A 163 5.32 5.58 25.63
N ALA A 164 4.45 4.73 26.16
CA ALA A 164 3.05 4.65 25.74
C ALA A 164 2.28 5.94 26.07
N ALA A 165 2.49 6.51 27.28
CA ALA A 165 1.90 7.79 27.69
C ALA A 165 2.35 8.96 26.79
N LEU A 166 3.57 8.90 26.23
CA LEU A 166 4.10 9.88 25.28
C LEU A 166 3.63 9.66 23.82
N GLY A 167 2.75 8.69 23.57
CA GLY A 167 2.33 8.31 22.20
C GLY A 167 1.79 9.47 21.37
N GLU A 168 1.01 10.39 21.95
CA GLU A 168 0.54 11.59 21.25
C GLU A 168 1.67 12.55 20.90
N VAL A 169 2.65 12.72 21.79
CA VAL A 169 3.86 13.54 21.55
C VAL A 169 4.66 12.92 20.42
N HIS A 170 4.83 11.61 20.42
CA HIS A 170 5.54 10.87 19.38
C HIS A 170 4.86 10.97 17.99
N SER A 171 3.54 11.16 17.94
CA SER A 171 2.79 11.34 16.69
C SER A 171 2.76 12.80 16.20
N SER A 172 3.20 13.76 17.02
CA SER A 172 3.12 15.20 16.70
C SER A 172 3.86 15.60 15.43
N PRO A 173 5.05 15.05 15.07
CA PRO A 173 5.71 15.43 13.81
C PRO A 173 4.83 15.17 12.58
N TYR A 174 4.15 14.04 12.51
CA TYR A 174 3.24 13.74 11.40
C TYR A 174 2.02 14.69 11.39
N LYS A 175 1.45 14.98 12.57
CA LYS A 175 0.32 15.91 12.67
C LYS A 175 0.72 17.33 12.23
N ILE A 176 1.89 17.82 12.67
CA ILE A 176 2.42 19.16 12.28
C ILE A 176 2.68 19.19 10.77
N TYR A 177 3.30 18.15 10.21
CA TYR A 177 3.50 18.02 8.77
C TYR A 177 2.17 18.13 8.01
N GLY A 178 1.16 17.37 8.45
CA GLY A 178 -0.17 17.37 7.83
C GLY A 178 -0.84 18.74 7.86
N MET A 179 -0.81 19.44 9.01
CA MET A 179 -1.35 20.80 9.13
C MET A 179 -0.59 21.78 8.24
N THR A 180 0.74 21.76 8.26
CA THR A 180 1.56 22.63 7.42
C THR A 180 1.26 22.41 5.94
N LYS A 181 1.20 21.13 5.49
CA LYS A 181 0.96 20.76 4.08
C LYS A 181 -0.45 21.11 3.60
N LEU A 182 -1.47 20.82 4.42
CA LEU A 182 -2.87 20.83 3.98
C LEU A 182 -3.64 22.09 4.38
N ALA A 183 -3.20 22.80 5.43
CA ALA A 183 -3.90 23.97 5.97
C ALA A 183 -3.12 25.27 5.80
N ASP A 184 -1.80 25.28 6.01
CA ASP A 184 -1.04 26.53 6.09
C ASP A 184 -0.38 26.92 4.75
N MET A 185 -0.07 25.94 3.87
CA MET A 185 0.56 26.24 2.58
C MET A 185 -0.44 26.87 1.62
N ASP A 186 -0.19 28.15 1.31
CA ASP A 186 -0.94 28.92 0.34
C ASP A 186 -0.15 29.08 -0.96
N PHE A 187 -0.77 28.71 -2.08
CA PHE A 187 -0.16 28.64 -3.40
C PHE A 187 -0.67 29.77 -4.29
N THR A 188 0.24 30.46 -4.93
CA THR A 188 -0.12 31.51 -5.90
C THR A 188 -0.76 30.86 -7.15
N SER A 189 -1.93 31.36 -7.56
CA SER A 189 -2.58 30.99 -8.81
C SER A 189 -1.65 31.26 -10.00
N ILE A 190 -1.87 30.51 -11.08
CA ILE A 190 -1.18 30.68 -12.36
C ILE A 190 -2.17 31.13 -13.43
N GLN A 191 -1.68 31.55 -14.61
CA GLN A 191 -2.51 31.84 -15.78
C GLN A 191 -2.23 30.79 -16.87
N ASP A 192 -3.28 30.36 -17.57
CA ASP A 192 -3.15 29.58 -18.79
C ASP A 192 -2.70 30.46 -19.98
N GLU A 193 -2.53 29.83 -21.16
CA GLU A 193 -2.12 30.54 -22.38
C GLU A 193 -3.14 31.57 -22.87
N GLN A 194 -4.38 31.51 -22.38
CA GLN A 194 -5.47 32.44 -22.70
C GLN A 194 -5.62 33.54 -21.66
N GLY A 195 -4.83 33.51 -20.57
CA GLY A 195 -4.88 34.48 -19.49
C GLY A 195 -5.92 34.17 -18.40
N ASN A 196 -6.57 32.99 -18.43
CA ASN A 196 -7.48 32.58 -17.38
C ASN A 196 -6.70 32.17 -16.13
N GLU A 197 -7.21 32.58 -14.96
CA GLU A 197 -6.62 32.22 -13.69
C GLU A 197 -6.92 30.76 -13.31
N LEU A 198 -5.87 30.02 -12.94
CA LEU A 198 -5.92 28.64 -12.50
C LEU A 198 -5.39 28.54 -11.07
N PRO A 199 -6.19 28.05 -10.10
CA PRO A 199 -5.74 27.87 -8.72
C PRO A 199 -4.70 26.75 -8.64
N VAL A 200 -3.75 26.88 -7.69
CA VAL A 200 -2.75 25.86 -7.41
C VAL A 200 -2.95 25.34 -5.98
N SER A 201 -2.84 24.03 -5.81
CA SER A 201 -2.82 23.35 -4.50
C SER A 201 -2.02 22.06 -4.64
N PHE A 202 -1.71 21.38 -3.54
CA PHE A 202 -1.10 20.04 -3.60
C PHE A 202 -1.93 19.09 -4.50
N ALA A 203 -3.23 18.98 -4.24
CA ALA A 203 -4.10 18.09 -4.99
C ALA A 203 -4.14 18.42 -6.49
N LEU A 204 -4.30 19.69 -6.84
CA LEU A 204 -4.34 20.12 -8.24
C LEU A 204 -2.98 19.96 -8.92
N PHE A 205 -1.88 20.22 -8.23
CA PHE A 205 -0.55 20.03 -8.79
C PHE A 205 -0.30 18.54 -9.05
N GLU A 206 -0.48 17.67 -8.06
CA GLU A 206 -0.18 16.25 -8.12
C GLU A 206 -1.13 15.42 -8.99
N SER A 207 -2.40 15.84 -9.15
CA SER A 207 -3.39 15.09 -9.93
C SER A 207 -3.68 15.65 -11.34
N LYS A 208 -3.35 16.91 -11.57
CA LYS A 208 -3.73 17.61 -12.81
C LYS A 208 -2.55 18.27 -13.52
N TYR A 209 -1.80 19.15 -12.82
CA TYR A 209 -0.83 19.99 -13.52
C TYR A 209 0.45 19.26 -13.89
N GLU A 210 0.93 18.32 -13.07
CA GLU A 210 2.07 17.47 -13.44
C GLU A 210 1.80 16.64 -14.70
N PHE A 211 0.53 16.29 -14.94
CA PHE A 211 0.06 15.51 -16.10
C PHE A 211 -0.53 16.36 -17.22
N SER A 212 -0.43 17.69 -17.16
CA SER A 212 -0.94 18.55 -18.22
C SER A 212 -0.19 18.29 -19.52
N PRO A 213 -0.86 18.20 -20.69
CA PRO A 213 -0.20 18.15 -21.99
C PRO A 213 0.56 19.44 -22.32
N SER A 214 0.13 20.61 -21.80
CA SER A 214 0.83 21.89 -21.99
C SER A 214 2.08 22.00 -21.12
N ALA A 215 3.25 22.09 -21.75
CA ALA A 215 4.51 22.37 -21.07
C ALA A 215 4.47 23.73 -20.33
N TYR A 216 3.76 24.72 -20.88
CA TYR A 216 3.58 26.01 -20.23
C TYR A 216 2.87 25.87 -18.88
N ILE A 217 1.74 25.16 -18.83
CA ILE A 217 0.98 24.94 -17.58
C ILE A 217 1.82 24.13 -16.59
N ARG A 218 2.45 23.02 -17.00
CA ARG A 218 3.28 22.21 -16.09
C ARG A 218 4.37 23.04 -15.43
N ARG A 219 5.13 23.80 -16.24
CA ARG A 219 6.28 24.61 -15.76
C ARG A 219 5.83 25.79 -14.90
N LYS A 220 4.71 26.46 -15.24
CA LYS A 220 4.13 27.54 -14.41
C LYS A 220 3.61 27.01 -13.07
N ALA A 221 2.85 25.91 -13.08
CA ALA A 221 2.35 25.29 -11.86
C ALA A 221 3.50 24.81 -10.96
N TYR A 222 4.53 24.20 -11.54
CA TYR A 222 5.72 23.80 -10.83
C TYR A 222 6.45 24.99 -10.16
N SER A 223 6.62 26.08 -10.90
CA SER A 223 7.24 27.30 -10.35
C SER A 223 6.48 27.86 -9.17
N SER A 224 5.14 27.95 -9.25
CA SER A 224 4.27 28.37 -8.14
C SER A 224 4.39 27.40 -6.96
N PHE A 225 4.33 26.11 -7.23
CA PHE A 225 4.43 25.05 -6.22
C PHE A 225 5.76 25.11 -5.47
N VAL A 226 6.88 25.15 -6.18
CA VAL A 226 8.23 25.25 -5.61
C VAL A 226 8.42 26.54 -4.80
N SER A 227 7.88 27.67 -5.28
CA SER A 227 7.92 28.94 -4.55
C SER A 227 7.30 28.83 -3.16
N THR A 228 6.16 28.12 -3.04
CA THR A 228 5.53 27.87 -1.74
C THR A 228 6.37 26.90 -0.90
N LEU A 229 6.88 25.78 -1.46
CA LEU A 229 7.74 24.88 -0.71
C LEU A 229 8.95 25.62 -0.10
N LYS A 230 9.59 26.53 -0.85
CA LYS A 230 10.72 27.33 -0.36
C LYS A 230 10.39 28.14 0.90
N ARG A 231 9.18 28.65 1.02
CA ARG A 231 8.73 29.42 2.21
C ARG A 231 8.62 28.55 3.45
N TYR A 232 8.25 27.30 3.31
CA TYR A 232 7.98 26.37 4.43
C TYR A 232 9.11 25.37 4.70
N LYS A 233 10.20 25.37 3.90
CA LYS A 233 11.26 24.35 3.96
C LYS A 233 11.87 24.15 5.35
N ASN A 234 12.05 25.24 6.11
CA ASN A 234 12.65 25.13 7.44
C ASN A 234 11.69 24.47 8.45
N THR A 235 10.41 24.81 8.43
CA THR A 235 9.40 24.20 9.30
C THR A 235 9.27 22.70 9.01
N VAL A 236 9.13 22.32 7.73
CA VAL A 236 9.00 20.92 7.34
C VAL A 236 10.29 20.14 7.62
N ALA A 237 11.48 20.77 7.42
CA ALA A 237 12.76 20.16 7.77
C ALA A 237 12.89 19.89 9.28
N THR A 238 12.53 20.85 10.12
CA THR A 238 12.55 20.66 11.57
C THR A 238 11.58 19.56 12.00
N THR A 239 10.40 19.52 11.41
CA THR A 239 9.39 18.49 11.67
C THR A 239 9.89 17.09 11.29
N TYR A 240 10.47 16.95 10.09
CA TYR A 240 11.02 15.66 9.64
C TYR A 240 12.27 15.27 10.44
N ALA A 241 13.17 16.20 10.72
CA ALA A 241 14.34 15.93 11.58
C ALA A 241 13.92 15.45 12.98
N THR A 242 12.81 15.98 13.53
CA THR A 242 12.25 15.51 14.81
C THR A 242 11.75 14.08 14.71
N GLU A 243 11.07 13.71 13.64
CA GLU A 243 10.64 12.33 13.38
C GLU A 243 11.85 11.39 13.31
N VAL A 244 12.85 11.73 12.49
CA VAL A 244 14.07 10.92 12.34
C VAL A 244 14.80 10.77 13.67
N LYS A 245 14.98 11.87 14.43
CA LYS A 245 15.63 11.85 15.74
C LYS A 245 14.87 10.97 16.73
N LYS A 246 13.54 11.04 16.74
CA LYS A 246 12.69 10.16 17.55
C LYS A 246 12.99 8.68 17.24
N GLN A 247 12.99 8.29 15.96
CA GLN A 247 13.25 6.91 15.55
C GLN A 247 14.66 6.45 15.93
N VAL A 248 15.69 7.27 15.69
CA VAL A 248 17.07 6.96 16.09
C VAL A 248 17.20 6.84 17.62
N THR A 249 16.52 7.70 18.39
CA THR A 249 16.53 7.61 19.85
C THR A 249 15.87 6.32 20.33
N LEU A 250 14.70 5.98 19.79
CA LEU A 250 13.98 4.74 20.13
C LEU A 250 14.80 3.49 19.78
N SER A 251 15.46 3.47 18.62
CA SER A 251 16.29 2.33 18.22
C SER A 251 17.44 2.07 19.20
N ARG A 252 18.09 3.13 19.67
CA ARG A 252 19.16 3.05 20.67
C ARG A 252 18.65 2.58 22.03
N LEU A 253 17.53 3.16 22.50
CA LEU A 253 16.90 2.76 23.77
C LEU A 253 16.53 1.27 23.75
N ARG A 254 15.95 0.79 22.64
CA ARG A 254 15.53 -0.60 22.44
C ARG A 254 16.66 -1.53 22.03
N LYS A 255 17.91 -1.05 22.00
CA LYS A 255 19.13 -1.83 21.71
C LYS A 255 19.12 -2.51 20.33
N TYR A 256 18.57 -1.84 19.32
CA TYR A 256 18.74 -2.27 17.93
C TYR A 256 20.11 -1.86 17.40
N GLU A 257 20.65 -2.65 16.47
CA GLU A 257 21.93 -2.34 15.80
C GLU A 257 21.87 -1.01 15.04
N SER A 258 20.73 -0.72 14.42
CA SER A 258 20.47 0.55 13.74
C SER A 258 18.97 0.86 13.72
N VAL A 259 18.63 2.11 13.38
CA VAL A 259 17.24 2.50 13.17
C VAL A 259 16.60 1.71 12.02
N THR A 260 17.37 1.37 10.99
CA THR A 260 16.88 0.55 9.87
C THR A 260 16.47 -0.84 10.34
N HIS A 261 17.26 -1.52 11.18
CA HIS A 261 16.87 -2.81 11.78
C HIS A 261 15.56 -2.70 12.56
N MET A 262 15.42 -1.67 13.41
CA MET A 262 14.20 -1.44 14.18
C MET A 262 12.97 -1.25 13.27
N LEU A 263 13.11 -0.49 12.20
CA LEU A 263 11.98 -0.17 11.31
C LEU A 263 11.62 -1.33 10.35
N LEU A 264 12.58 -2.23 10.05
CA LEU A 264 12.34 -3.43 9.24
C LEU A 264 11.74 -4.59 10.05
N GLU A 265 11.95 -4.63 11.38
CA GLU A 265 11.47 -5.75 12.20
C GLU A 265 9.96 -5.99 12.11
N PRO A 266 9.08 -4.97 12.18
CA PRO A 266 7.64 -5.19 12.02
C PRO A 266 7.25 -5.76 10.65
N GLN A 267 8.06 -5.46 9.62
CA GLN A 267 7.88 -5.97 8.26
C GLN A 267 8.47 -7.37 8.08
N LYS A 268 9.29 -7.84 9.02
CA LYS A 268 10.00 -9.13 9.00
C LYS A 268 10.94 -9.27 7.80
N VAL A 269 11.55 -8.16 7.38
CA VAL A 269 12.44 -8.06 6.22
C VAL A 269 13.88 -7.97 6.71
N PRO A 270 14.78 -8.86 6.27
CA PRO A 270 16.22 -8.75 6.55
C PRO A 270 16.83 -7.51 5.87
N LEU A 271 17.85 -6.93 6.51
CA LEU A 271 18.55 -5.76 5.98
C LEU A 271 19.14 -5.98 4.58
N GLU A 272 19.66 -7.19 4.32
CA GLU A 272 20.18 -7.56 2.99
C GLU A 272 19.10 -7.47 1.90
N MET A 273 17.90 -7.97 2.16
CA MET A 273 16.76 -7.91 1.24
C MET A 273 16.32 -6.46 0.96
N TYR A 274 16.33 -5.61 1.99
CA TYR A 274 16.07 -4.18 1.86
C TYR A 274 17.13 -3.48 1.00
N ASN A 275 18.41 -3.73 1.29
CA ASN A 275 19.51 -3.12 0.54
C ASN A 275 19.53 -3.58 -0.92
N ASN A 276 19.37 -4.87 -1.19
CA ASN A 276 19.31 -5.40 -2.56
C ASN A 276 18.19 -4.73 -3.36
N GLN A 277 17.01 -4.55 -2.76
CA GLN A 277 15.89 -3.89 -3.42
C GLN A 277 16.23 -2.44 -3.82
N LEU A 278 16.85 -1.68 -2.92
CA LEU A 278 17.22 -0.30 -3.21
C LEU A 278 18.40 -0.22 -4.20
N ASP A 279 19.49 -0.93 -3.92
CA ASP A 279 20.74 -0.77 -4.66
C ASP A 279 20.61 -1.19 -6.13
N ILE A 280 19.94 -2.32 -6.38
CA ILE A 280 19.83 -2.87 -7.74
C ILE A 280 18.89 -1.99 -8.57
N ILE A 281 17.70 -1.66 -8.07
CA ILE A 281 16.78 -0.82 -8.84
C ILE A 281 17.38 0.58 -9.05
N TYR A 282 17.93 1.20 -8.00
CA TYR A 282 18.51 2.53 -8.11
C TYR A 282 19.61 2.62 -9.16
N LYS A 283 20.47 1.60 -9.25
CA LYS A 283 21.61 1.57 -10.15
C LYS A 283 21.24 1.06 -11.55
N GLU A 284 20.53 -0.06 -11.62
CA GLU A 284 20.35 -0.79 -12.87
C GLU A 284 19.11 -0.32 -13.66
N LEU A 285 18.09 0.28 -13.00
CA LEU A 285 16.94 0.87 -13.69
C LEU A 285 17.25 2.27 -14.28
N ALA A 286 18.15 3.03 -13.68
CA ALA A 286 18.45 4.40 -14.09
C ALA A 286 18.74 4.56 -15.60
N PRO A 287 19.58 3.72 -16.24
CA PRO A 287 19.82 3.83 -17.69
C PRO A 287 18.54 3.68 -18.53
N HIS A 288 17.65 2.76 -18.16
CA HIS A 288 16.39 2.55 -18.86
C HIS A 288 15.46 3.76 -18.73
N MET A 289 15.34 4.32 -17.51
CA MET A 289 14.50 5.49 -17.27
C MET A 289 15.04 6.77 -17.93
N ARG A 290 16.36 6.90 -18.07
CA ARG A 290 16.98 7.99 -18.84
C ARG A 290 16.58 7.89 -20.31
N ARG A 291 16.66 6.71 -20.92
CA ARG A 291 16.17 6.48 -22.30
C ARG A 291 14.69 6.84 -22.43
N PHE A 292 13.85 6.48 -21.45
CA PHE A 292 12.44 6.85 -21.46
C PHE A 292 12.25 8.38 -21.40
N ALA A 293 13.04 9.09 -20.58
CA ALA A 293 13.03 10.54 -20.52
C ALA A 293 13.47 11.17 -21.86
N ASP A 294 14.51 10.64 -22.50
CA ASP A 294 14.99 11.09 -23.81
C ASP A 294 13.95 10.85 -24.93
N LEU A 295 13.27 9.69 -24.89
CA LEU A 295 12.12 9.42 -25.77
C LEU A 295 11.01 10.44 -25.57
N LYS A 296 10.62 10.71 -24.32
CA LYS A 296 9.59 11.72 -23.99
C LYS A 296 9.99 13.10 -24.50
N LYS A 297 11.23 13.51 -24.27
CA LYS A 297 11.78 14.77 -24.78
C LYS A 297 11.60 14.90 -26.30
N LYS A 298 11.96 13.84 -27.03
CA LYS A 298 11.86 13.78 -28.50
C LYS A 298 10.41 13.84 -28.98
N VAL A 299 9.54 13.00 -28.45
CA VAL A 299 8.14 12.87 -28.88
C VAL A 299 7.34 14.14 -28.55
N LEU A 300 7.60 14.76 -27.40
CA LEU A 300 6.95 16.00 -26.98
C LEU A 300 7.55 17.27 -27.60
N GLY A 301 8.65 17.14 -28.36
CA GLY A 301 9.31 18.27 -29.00
C GLY A 301 9.92 19.27 -28.01
N LEU A 302 10.35 18.78 -26.83
CA LEU A 302 10.94 19.64 -25.80
C LEU A 302 12.41 19.95 -26.15
N ASP A 303 12.81 21.20 -25.98
CA ASP A 303 14.20 21.63 -26.09
C ASP A 303 15.06 21.05 -24.95
N GLN A 304 14.45 20.91 -23.77
CA GLN A 304 15.06 20.44 -22.55
C GLN A 304 14.06 19.63 -21.71
N MET A 305 14.52 18.51 -21.14
CA MET A 305 13.70 17.71 -20.22
C MET A 305 13.90 18.22 -18.80
N LEU A 306 12.94 18.99 -18.28
CA LEU A 306 12.93 19.45 -16.90
C LEU A 306 12.29 18.39 -16.00
N PHE A 307 12.64 18.40 -14.71
CA PHE A 307 12.06 17.47 -13.74
C PHE A 307 10.51 17.51 -13.74
N CYS A 308 9.91 18.69 -13.89
CA CYS A 308 8.45 18.85 -13.95
C CYS A 308 7.81 18.33 -15.26
N ASP A 309 8.60 17.96 -16.26
CA ASP A 309 8.09 17.40 -17.52
C ASP A 309 8.01 15.87 -17.50
N LEU A 310 8.55 15.20 -16.46
CA LEU A 310 8.63 13.74 -16.37
C LEU A 310 7.26 13.06 -16.43
N HIS A 311 6.21 13.67 -15.89
CA HIS A 311 4.85 13.14 -15.92
C HIS A 311 4.03 13.54 -17.15
N ALA A 312 4.59 14.33 -18.09
CA ALA A 312 3.90 14.73 -19.31
C ALA A 312 3.37 13.51 -20.09
N PRO A 313 2.10 13.49 -20.50
CA PRO A 313 1.55 12.39 -21.30
C PRO A 313 2.11 12.41 -22.72
N LEU A 314 2.43 11.23 -23.27
CA LEU A 314 2.91 11.09 -24.66
C LEU A 314 1.78 11.11 -25.69
N ASP A 315 0.59 10.68 -25.31
CA ASP A 315 -0.60 10.69 -26.17
C ASP A 315 -1.85 11.13 -25.34
N PRO A 316 -1.98 12.44 -25.08
CA PRO A 316 -3.07 12.96 -24.22
C PRO A 316 -4.46 12.85 -24.86
N GLU A 317 -4.54 12.66 -26.17
CA GLU A 317 -5.82 12.55 -26.89
C GLU A 317 -6.39 11.13 -26.87
N PHE A 318 -5.58 10.13 -26.50
CA PHE A 318 -6.03 8.75 -26.43
C PHE A 318 -6.32 8.32 -25.00
N ASN A 319 -7.59 8.33 -24.66
CA ASN A 319 -8.10 7.82 -23.39
C ASN A 319 -9.16 6.76 -23.66
N PRO A 320 -8.78 5.48 -23.81
CA PRO A 320 -9.71 4.43 -24.18
C PRO A 320 -10.79 4.24 -23.13
N THR A 321 -12.02 4.08 -23.61
CA THR A 321 -13.20 3.86 -22.77
C THR A 321 -13.61 2.40 -22.78
N ILE A 322 -14.21 1.94 -21.69
CA ILE A 322 -14.72 0.58 -21.54
C ILE A 322 -15.90 0.60 -20.56
N THR A 323 -16.98 -0.09 -20.86
CA THR A 323 -18.10 -0.27 -19.92
C THR A 323 -17.71 -1.22 -18.78
N TYR A 324 -18.48 -1.21 -17.70
CA TYR A 324 -18.22 -2.12 -16.58
C TYR A 324 -18.36 -3.60 -16.98
N GLU A 325 -19.33 -3.93 -17.80
CA GLU A 325 -19.57 -5.28 -18.30
C GLU A 325 -18.44 -5.78 -19.22
N GLU A 326 -17.95 -4.92 -20.11
CA GLU A 326 -16.79 -5.23 -20.95
C GLU A 326 -15.53 -5.39 -20.09
N ALA A 327 -15.33 -4.51 -19.10
CA ALA A 327 -14.21 -4.62 -18.16
C ALA A 327 -14.27 -5.91 -17.34
N ALA A 328 -15.48 -6.28 -16.88
CA ALA A 328 -15.67 -7.55 -16.16
C ALA A 328 -15.30 -8.76 -17.03
N THR A 329 -15.69 -8.77 -18.31
CA THR A 329 -15.33 -9.82 -19.27
C THR A 329 -13.82 -9.84 -19.51
N LEU A 330 -13.23 -8.67 -19.76
CA LEU A 330 -11.80 -8.53 -20.04
C LEU A 330 -10.92 -9.01 -18.87
N ILE A 331 -11.28 -8.63 -17.64
CA ILE A 331 -10.59 -9.06 -16.41
C ILE A 331 -10.74 -10.57 -16.23
N GLN A 332 -11.95 -11.12 -16.37
CA GLN A 332 -12.17 -12.56 -16.24
C GLN A 332 -11.36 -13.35 -17.27
N ASP A 333 -11.36 -12.92 -18.53
CA ASP A 333 -10.62 -13.60 -19.60
C ASP A 333 -9.10 -13.55 -19.36
N SER A 334 -8.57 -12.41 -18.93
CA SER A 334 -7.15 -12.24 -18.64
C SER A 334 -6.66 -13.09 -17.46
N LEU A 335 -7.53 -13.35 -16.48
CA LEU A 335 -7.18 -14.11 -15.27
C LEU A 335 -7.45 -15.61 -15.38
N LYS A 336 -8.02 -16.11 -16.48
CA LYS A 336 -8.19 -17.55 -16.74
C LYS A 336 -6.89 -18.33 -16.68
N VAL A 337 -5.78 -17.69 -17.00
CA VAL A 337 -4.44 -18.29 -16.89
C VAL A 337 -4.12 -18.81 -15.49
N LEU A 338 -4.71 -18.23 -14.44
CA LEU A 338 -4.53 -18.67 -13.04
C LEU A 338 -5.40 -19.88 -12.65
N GLY A 339 -6.17 -20.45 -13.59
CA GLY A 339 -6.96 -21.66 -13.40
C GLY A 339 -8.36 -21.42 -12.82
N ASP A 340 -9.14 -22.51 -12.77
CA ASP A 340 -10.58 -22.46 -12.48
C ASP A 340 -10.90 -21.97 -11.05
N GLU A 341 -10.08 -22.32 -10.07
CA GLU A 341 -10.32 -21.89 -8.69
C GLU A 341 -10.26 -20.35 -8.57
N TYR A 342 -9.21 -19.74 -9.11
CA TYR A 342 -9.05 -18.28 -9.06
C TYR A 342 -10.11 -17.58 -9.92
N SER A 343 -10.35 -18.08 -11.14
CA SER A 343 -11.38 -17.56 -12.06
C SER A 343 -12.77 -17.57 -11.43
N SER A 344 -13.13 -18.64 -10.69
CA SER A 344 -14.42 -18.75 -10.01
C SER A 344 -14.60 -17.70 -8.89
N ILE A 345 -13.51 -17.32 -8.22
CA ILE A 345 -13.54 -16.25 -7.19
C ILE A 345 -13.83 -14.90 -7.86
N ILE A 346 -13.15 -14.61 -8.97
CA ILE A 346 -13.35 -13.37 -9.72
C ILE A 346 -14.77 -13.28 -10.28
N GLU A 347 -15.26 -14.37 -10.86
CA GLU A 347 -16.64 -14.47 -11.38
C GLU A 347 -17.68 -14.20 -10.28
N LYS A 348 -17.50 -14.81 -9.10
CA LYS A 348 -18.35 -14.53 -7.92
C LYS A 348 -18.34 -13.05 -7.55
N GLY A 349 -17.16 -12.41 -7.51
CA GLY A 349 -17.03 -11.01 -7.17
C GLY A 349 -17.86 -10.08 -8.05
N PHE A 350 -17.95 -10.39 -9.36
CA PHE A 350 -18.81 -9.66 -10.29
C PHE A 350 -20.29 -9.99 -10.12
N LYS A 351 -20.65 -11.27 -9.88
CA LYS A 351 -22.04 -11.71 -9.78
C LYS A 351 -22.70 -11.39 -8.45
N GLU A 352 -21.96 -11.48 -7.35
CA GLU A 352 -22.47 -11.35 -5.98
C GLU A 352 -22.36 -9.95 -5.40
N ARG A 353 -22.16 -8.94 -6.24
CA ARG A 353 -22.13 -7.52 -5.84
C ARG A 353 -21.08 -7.21 -4.75
N TRP A 354 -19.84 -7.70 -4.97
CA TRP A 354 -18.73 -7.34 -4.09
C TRP A 354 -18.23 -5.92 -4.31
N VAL A 355 -18.59 -5.29 -5.45
CA VAL A 355 -18.08 -3.99 -5.89
C VAL A 355 -19.13 -2.89 -5.71
N ASP A 356 -18.74 -1.79 -5.07
CA ASP A 356 -19.50 -0.53 -4.99
C ASP A 356 -19.02 0.42 -6.07
N LEU A 357 -19.87 0.70 -7.07
CA LEU A 357 -19.49 1.33 -8.33
C LEU A 357 -19.87 2.82 -8.43
N ALA A 358 -21.02 3.19 -7.82
CA ALA A 358 -21.60 4.51 -8.06
C ALA A 358 -20.79 5.65 -7.46
N ASP A 359 -20.71 6.78 -8.17
CA ASP A 359 -20.37 8.06 -7.54
C ASP A 359 -21.61 8.59 -6.80
N ASN A 360 -21.46 8.81 -5.50
CA ASN A 360 -22.52 9.42 -4.72
C ASN A 360 -21.97 10.42 -3.69
N VAL A 361 -22.83 11.30 -3.20
CA VAL A 361 -22.48 12.28 -2.17
C VAL A 361 -21.98 11.54 -0.92
N GLY A 362 -20.85 11.96 -0.37
CA GLY A 362 -20.26 11.40 0.84
C GLY A 362 -19.41 10.13 0.66
N LYS A 363 -19.32 9.58 -0.57
CA LYS A 363 -18.47 8.43 -0.86
C LYS A 363 -16.98 8.81 -0.77
N SER A 364 -16.17 7.93 -0.24
CA SER A 364 -14.71 8.06 -0.21
C SER A 364 -14.12 8.07 -1.62
N THR A 365 -13.04 8.84 -1.80
CA THR A 365 -12.27 8.87 -3.05
C THR A 365 -11.29 7.69 -3.13
N GLY A 366 -10.81 7.39 -4.33
CA GLY A 366 -9.88 6.28 -4.59
C GLY A 366 -10.59 4.94 -4.74
N ALA A 367 -9.81 3.87 -4.65
CA ALA A 367 -10.29 2.49 -4.64
C ALA A 367 -9.63 1.74 -3.49
N PHE A 368 -10.28 0.69 -3.00
CA PHE A 368 -9.72 -0.24 -2.03
C PHE A 368 -10.48 -1.55 -1.99
N CYS A 369 -9.81 -2.61 -1.53
CA CYS A 369 -10.42 -3.89 -1.17
C CYS A 369 -10.39 -4.09 0.34
N SER A 370 -11.54 -4.38 0.94
CA SER A 370 -11.69 -4.77 2.35
C SER A 370 -12.14 -6.22 2.41
N SER A 371 -11.42 -7.04 3.18
CA SER A 371 -11.69 -8.48 3.26
C SER A 371 -11.83 -8.93 4.71
N PRO A 372 -13.01 -8.81 5.30
CA PRO A 372 -13.29 -9.26 6.65
C PRO A 372 -13.22 -10.79 6.76
N TYR A 373 -12.67 -11.29 7.85
CA TYR A 373 -12.55 -12.72 8.08
C TYR A 373 -13.94 -13.37 8.18
N GLY A 374 -14.11 -14.49 7.49
CA GLY A 374 -15.37 -15.24 7.47
C GLY A 374 -16.47 -14.66 6.57
N SER A 375 -16.12 -13.68 5.72
CA SER A 375 -17.00 -13.14 4.68
C SER A 375 -16.24 -13.01 3.36
N HIS A 376 -16.95 -12.66 2.29
CA HIS A 376 -16.31 -12.33 1.02
C HIS A 376 -15.63 -10.94 1.06
N PRO A 377 -14.73 -10.64 0.12
CA PRO A 377 -14.16 -9.31 -0.06
C PRO A 377 -15.19 -8.26 -0.52
N TYR A 378 -14.90 -6.99 -0.24
CA TYR A 378 -15.68 -5.83 -0.67
C TYR A 378 -14.74 -4.83 -1.33
N ILE A 379 -15.06 -4.41 -2.55
CA ILE A 379 -14.27 -3.47 -3.34
C ILE A 379 -15.03 -2.15 -3.46
N LEU A 380 -14.39 -1.05 -3.11
CA LEU A 380 -14.89 0.29 -3.37
C LEU A 380 -14.14 0.88 -4.56
N ILE A 381 -14.88 1.37 -5.54
CA ILE A 381 -14.35 2.13 -6.68
C ILE A 381 -15.43 3.09 -7.19
N THR A 382 -15.03 4.24 -7.70
CA THR A 382 -15.94 5.10 -8.47
C THR A 382 -15.71 4.84 -9.95
N TRP A 383 -16.64 4.11 -10.58
CA TRP A 383 -16.50 3.69 -11.96
C TRP A 383 -16.78 4.84 -12.95
N GLN A 384 -15.85 5.07 -13.89
CA GLN A 384 -15.89 6.18 -14.83
C GLN A 384 -15.79 5.76 -16.31
N ASN A 385 -16.03 4.50 -16.63
CA ASN A 385 -15.94 3.95 -18.00
C ASN A 385 -14.58 4.17 -18.69
N THR A 386 -13.49 4.11 -17.96
CA THR A 386 -12.13 4.26 -18.51
C THR A 386 -11.35 2.97 -18.44
N MET A 387 -10.48 2.71 -19.41
CA MET A 387 -9.57 1.57 -19.37
C MET A 387 -8.65 1.64 -18.14
N ARG A 388 -8.24 2.82 -17.69
CA ARG A 388 -7.53 2.99 -16.43
C ARG A 388 -8.33 2.48 -15.24
N GLY A 389 -9.66 2.75 -15.21
CA GLY A 389 -10.57 2.19 -14.20
C GLY A 389 -10.61 0.65 -14.22
N CYS A 390 -10.49 0.05 -15.42
CA CYS A 390 -10.41 -1.40 -15.58
C CYS A 390 -9.14 -1.97 -14.92
N PHE A 391 -7.99 -1.35 -15.11
CA PHE A 391 -6.74 -1.72 -14.42
C PHE A 391 -6.86 -1.58 -12.89
N THR A 392 -7.44 -0.48 -12.41
CA THR A 392 -7.70 -0.29 -10.97
C THR A 392 -8.63 -1.39 -10.44
N LEU A 393 -9.68 -1.75 -11.17
CA LEU A 393 -10.60 -2.82 -10.76
C LEU A 393 -9.89 -4.18 -10.73
N ALA A 394 -9.04 -4.49 -11.72
CA ALA A 394 -8.22 -5.70 -11.74
C ALA A 394 -7.26 -5.76 -10.53
N HIS A 395 -6.65 -4.62 -10.18
CA HIS A 395 -5.82 -4.47 -8.98
C HIS A 395 -6.59 -4.86 -7.71
N GLU A 396 -7.75 -4.25 -7.48
CA GLU A 396 -8.58 -4.55 -6.30
C GLU A 396 -9.07 -6.00 -6.27
N PHE A 397 -9.35 -6.59 -7.43
CA PHE A 397 -9.63 -8.01 -7.53
C PHE A 397 -8.43 -8.90 -7.20
N GLY A 398 -7.20 -8.42 -7.39
CA GLY A 398 -5.99 -9.12 -6.94
C GLY A 398 -5.94 -9.24 -5.42
N HIS A 399 -6.22 -8.16 -4.71
CA HIS A 399 -6.41 -8.20 -3.25
C HIS A 399 -7.58 -9.12 -2.85
N ALA A 400 -8.72 -9.01 -3.55
CA ALA A 400 -9.89 -9.82 -3.27
C ALA A 400 -9.61 -11.31 -3.42
N GLY A 401 -8.98 -11.74 -4.52
CA GLY A 401 -8.59 -13.14 -4.75
C GLY A 401 -7.64 -13.66 -3.69
N HIS A 402 -6.60 -12.88 -3.37
CA HIS A 402 -5.64 -13.22 -2.33
C HIS A 402 -6.32 -13.43 -0.95
N PHE A 403 -7.02 -12.42 -0.46
CA PHE A 403 -7.62 -12.51 0.87
C PHE A 403 -8.78 -13.51 0.94
N TYR A 404 -9.49 -13.75 -0.17
CA TYR A 404 -10.49 -14.81 -0.22
C TYR A 404 -9.84 -16.19 0.01
N LEU A 405 -8.73 -16.47 -0.69
CA LEU A 405 -7.97 -17.71 -0.54
C LEU A 405 -7.35 -17.83 0.86
N ALA A 406 -6.74 -16.75 1.36
CA ALA A 406 -6.15 -16.72 2.70
C ALA A 406 -7.21 -16.94 3.80
N ASN A 407 -8.35 -16.23 3.74
CA ASN A 407 -9.45 -16.37 4.71
C ASN A 407 -10.03 -17.79 4.73
N LYS A 408 -10.09 -18.46 3.58
CA LYS A 408 -10.60 -19.82 3.46
C LYS A 408 -9.65 -20.86 4.06
N ASN A 409 -8.35 -20.61 4.02
CA ASN A 409 -7.31 -21.60 4.35
C ASN A 409 -6.61 -21.33 5.68
N GLN A 410 -6.69 -20.12 6.23
CA GLN A 410 -5.93 -19.71 7.40
C GLN A 410 -6.82 -19.28 8.57
N ARG A 411 -6.27 -19.37 9.79
CA ARG A 411 -6.89 -18.76 10.97
C ARG A 411 -6.74 -17.23 10.91
N ILE A 412 -7.63 -16.49 11.57
CA ILE A 412 -7.64 -15.03 11.52
C ILE A 412 -6.28 -14.40 11.83
N MET A 413 -5.52 -14.95 12.77
CA MET A 413 -4.19 -14.46 13.15
C MET A 413 -3.14 -14.61 12.04
N ASN A 414 -3.40 -15.46 11.05
CA ASN A 414 -2.46 -15.83 9.99
C ASN A 414 -2.93 -15.42 8.57
N VAL A 415 -4.01 -14.65 8.45
CA VAL A 415 -4.55 -14.26 7.14
C VAL A 415 -3.68 -13.22 6.44
N ARG A 416 -3.23 -12.20 7.18
CA ARG A 416 -2.55 -11.05 6.58
C ARG A 416 -1.04 -11.27 6.44
N PRO A 417 -0.51 -11.22 5.21
CA PRO A 417 0.94 -11.24 4.99
C PRO A 417 1.58 -9.91 5.42
N SER A 418 2.91 -9.87 5.38
CA SER A 418 3.65 -8.63 5.54
C SER A 418 3.30 -7.61 4.45
N MET A 419 3.39 -6.31 4.78
CA MET A 419 3.26 -5.20 3.83
C MET A 419 4.23 -5.31 2.64
N TYR A 420 5.34 -6.02 2.80
CA TYR A 420 6.28 -6.30 1.72
C TYR A 420 5.66 -7.12 0.56
N PHE A 421 4.67 -7.97 0.87
CA PHE A 421 4.03 -8.85 -0.12
C PHE A 421 2.64 -8.39 -0.53
N VAL A 422 1.96 -7.56 0.25
CA VAL A 422 0.52 -7.29 0.12
C VAL A 422 0.11 -6.80 -1.27
N GLU A 423 1.00 -6.07 -1.98
CA GLU A 423 0.73 -5.53 -3.32
C GLU A 423 1.11 -6.51 -4.46
N ALA A 424 1.74 -7.64 -4.17
CA ALA A 424 2.11 -8.58 -5.23
C ALA A 424 0.89 -9.20 -5.94
N PRO A 425 -0.19 -9.60 -5.26
CA PRO A 425 -1.39 -10.13 -5.93
C PRO A 425 -2.15 -9.09 -6.76
N SER A 426 -2.23 -7.85 -6.30
CA SER A 426 -2.91 -6.76 -7.02
C SER A 426 -2.15 -6.39 -8.30
N THR A 427 -0.84 -6.19 -8.21
CA THR A 427 0.00 -5.89 -9.37
C THR A 427 0.14 -7.10 -10.32
N MET A 428 0.00 -8.34 -9.83
CA MET A 428 -0.08 -9.52 -10.68
C MET A 428 -1.28 -9.45 -11.61
N ASN A 429 -2.45 -9.13 -11.09
CA ASN A 429 -3.66 -9.01 -11.92
C ASN A 429 -3.54 -7.89 -12.97
N GLU A 430 -2.92 -6.76 -12.62
CA GLU A 430 -2.63 -5.71 -13.61
C GLU A 430 -1.70 -6.20 -14.73
N LEU A 431 -0.64 -6.93 -14.37
CA LEU A 431 0.31 -7.48 -15.35
C LEU A 431 -0.35 -8.50 -16.27
N LEU A 432 -1.15 -9.43 -15.74
CA LEU A 432 -1.86 -10.43 -16.54
C LEU A 432 -2.90 -9.78 -17.45
N LEU A 433 -3.62 -8.75 -16.97
CA LEU A 433 -4.54 -7.96 -17.79
C LEU A 433 -3.79 -7.26 -18.93
N ALA A 434 -2.67 -6.61 -18.64
CA ALA A 434 -1.86 -5.95 -19.65
C ALA A 434 -1.34 -6.94 -20.70
N GLN A 435 -0.79 -8.08 -20.27
CA GLN A 435 -0.29 -9.13 -21.18
C GLN A 435 -1.42 -9.67 -22.07
N TYR A 436 -2.61 -9.87 -21.52
CA TYR A 436 -3.76 -10.31 -22.30
C TYR A 436 -4.16 -9.30 -23.37
N ILE A 437 -4.24 -8.01 -23.02
CA ILE A 437 -4.57 -6.95 -23.99
C ILE A 437 -3.50 -6.87 -25.08
N LEU A 438 -2.21 -6.86 -24.71
CA LEU A 438 -1.10 -6.83 -25.67
C LEU A 438 -1.11 -8.02 -26.64
N ALA A 439 -1.53 -9.19 -26.17
CA ALA A 439 -1.62 -10.40 -26.98
C ALA A 439 -2.86 -10.45 -27.91
N THR A 440 -3.89 -9.66 -27.62
CA THR A 440 -5.20 -9.75 -28.31
C THR A 440 -5.58 -8.50 -29.11
N THR A 441 -4.85 -7.40 -28.96
CA THR A 441 -5.13 -6.16 -29.69
C THR A 441 -4.28 -6.02 -30.94
N ASP A 442 -4.91 -5.65 -32.07
CA ASP A 442 -4.25 -5.25 -33.30
C ASP A 442 -4.08 -3.72 -33.41
N ASP A 443 -4.68 -2.97 -32.47
CA ASP A 443 -4.60 -1.50 -32.45
C ASP A 443 -3.26 -1.03 -31.86
N LYS A 444 -2.38 -0.51 -32.75
CA LYS A 444 -1.07 0.03 -32.34
C LYS A 444 -1.15 1.15 -31.30
N ARG A 445 -2.24 1.92 -31.27
CA ARG A 445 -2.42 3.01 -30.30
C ARG A 445 -2.80 2.46 -28.94
N MET A 446 -3.70 1.46 -28.91
CA MET A 446 -4.02 0.71 -27.69
C MET A 446 -2.79 -0.02 -27.14
N HIS A 447 -2.00 -0.66 -27.99
CA HIS A 447 -0.76 -1.32 -27.60
C HIS A 447 0.21 -0.35 -26.90
N ARG A 448 0.47 0.85 -27.48
CA ARG A 448 1.27 1.89 -26.83
C ARG A 448 0.66 2.35 -25.51
N TRP A 449 -0.65 2.51 -25.46
CA TRP A 449 -1.34 2.94 -24.25
C TRP A 449 -1.13 1.94 -23.11
N VAL A 450 -1.23 0.63 -23.36
CA VAL A 450 -1.00 -0.41 -22.36
C VAL A 450 0.45 -0.40 -21.86
N ILE A 451 1.43 -0.26 -22.77
CA ILE A 451 2.84 -0.13 -22.37
C ILE A 451 3.04 1.10 -21.48
N LEU A 452 2.46 2.23 -21.83
CA LEU A 452 2.55 3.46 -21.03
C LEU A 452 1.85 3.31 -19.67
N GLN A 453 0.73 2.57 -19.59
CA GLN A 453 0.07 2.25 -18.32
C GLN A 453 0.98 1.40 -17.43
N LEU A 454 1.62 0.35 -17.97
CA LEU A 454 2.60 -0.45 -17.24
C LEU A 454 3.80 0.39 -16.79
N LEU A 455 4.39 1.18 -17.71
CA LEU A 455 5.49 2.08 -17.36
C LEU A 455 5.10 3.10 -16.30
N GLY A 456 3.82 3.52 -16.25
CA GLY A 456 3.29 4.36 -15.18
C GLY A 456 3.31 3.64 -13.82
N THR A 457 2.89 2.38 -13.76
CA THR A 457 2.96 1.54 -12.56
C THR A 457 4.41 1.34 -12.09
N TYR A 458 5.33 1.00 -13.02
CA TYR A 458 6.76 0.89 -12.67
C TYR A 458 7.37 2.23 -12.27
N TYR A 459 7.01 3.32 -12.92
CA TYR A 459 7.49 4.66 -12.54
C TYR A 459 7.08 5.00 -11.10
N HIS A 460 5.83 4.75 -10.75
CA HIS A 460 5.33 4.98 -9.39
C HIS A 460 6.10 4.15 -8.36
N ASN A 461 6.23 2.85 -8.58
CA ASN A 461 6.77 1.91 -7.61
C ASN A 461 8.31 1.86 -7.61
N PHE A 462 8.95 1.86 -8.80
CA PHE A 462 10.39 1.65 -8.96
C PHE A 462 11.19 2.95 -9.13
N VAL A 463 10.51 4.08 -9.40
CA VAL A 463 11.20 5.38 -9.47
C VAL A 463 10.77 6.25 -8.32
N THR A 464 9.50 6.68 -8.26
CA THR A 464 9.06 7.63 -7.23
C THR A 464 9.33 7.10 -5.83
N HIS A 465 8.74 5.98 -5.46
CA HIS A 465 8.83 5.45 -4.10
C HIS A 465 10.17 4.80 -3.77
N LEU A 466 10.86 4.24 -4.76
CA LEU A 466 12.19 3.71 -4.53
C LEU A 466 13.21 4.82 -4.24
N LEU A 467 13.19 5.92 -5.01
CA LEU A 467 14.07 7.08 -4.76
C LEU A 467 13.77 7.74 -3.41
N GLU A 468 12.53 7.64 -2.93
CA GLU A 468 12.16 8.03 -1.58
C GLU A 468 12.74 7.08 -0.53
N GLY A 469 12.71 5.77 -0.77
CA GLY A 469 13.36 4.78 0.09
C GLY A 469 14.87 4.99 0.19
N GLU A 470 15.54 5.23 -0.95
CA GLU A 470 16.97 5.57 -0.99
C GLU A 470 17.27 6.88 -0.26
N TYR A 471 16.43 7.89 -0.43
CA TYR A 471 16.53 9.14 0.31
C TYR A 471 16.44 8.91 1.84
N GLN A 472 15.42 8.14 2.31
CA GLN A 472 15.28 7.82 3.73
C GLN A 472 16.50 7.07 4.27
N ARG A 473 17.02 6.09 3.53
CA ARG A 473 18.22 5.35 3.92
C ARG A 473 19.40 6.29 4.20
N ARG A 474 19.63 7.25 3.31
CA ARG A 474 20.71 8.24 3.48
C ARG A 474 20.45 9.19 4.65
N VAL A 475 19.22 9.64 4.82
CA VAL A 475 18.84 10.53 5.93
C VAL A 475 19.05 9.84 7.28
N TYR A 476 18.62 8.58 7.41
CA TYR A 476 18.83 7.81 8.65
C TYR A 476 20.31 7.56 8.94
N ALA A 477 21.10 7.20 7.92
CA ALA A 477 22.54 7.00 8.08
C ALA A 477 23.26 8.27 8.59
N LEU A 478 22.91 9.45 8.03
CA LEU A 478 23.43 10.73 8.49
C LEU A 478 23.05 11.04 9.95
N ALA A 479 21.78 10.81 10.30
CA ALA A 479 21.27 11.07 11.65
C ALA A 479 21.90 10.15 12.70
N GLU A 480 22.12 8.87 12.37
CA GLU A 480 22.83 7.91 13.24
C GLU A 480 24.29 8.30 13.44
N GLY A 481 24.93 8.88 12.42
CA GLY A 481 26.26 9.46 12.48
C GLY A 481 26.34 10.79 13.27
N GLY A 482 25.20 11.25 13.81
CA GLY A 482 25.14 12.48 14.64
C GLY A 482 25.13 13.79 13.85
N GLN A 483 24.93 13.75 12.52
CA GLN A 483 24.88 14.95 11.69
C GLN A 483 23.51 15.64 11.78
N ALA A 484 23.52 16.97 11.68
CA ALA A 484 22.30 17.77 11.73
C ALA A 484 21.50 17.68 10.42
N LEU A 485 20.20 17.43 10.55
CA LEU A 485 19.26 17.42 9.42
C LEU A 485 18.63 18.82 9.28
N THR A 486 19.26 19.67 8.47
CA THR A 486 18.73 20.99 8.11
C THR A 486 17.96 20.92 6.79
N ALA A 487 17.20 21.98 6.46
CA ALA A 487 16.54 22.10 5.16
C ALA A 487 17.56 22.00 4.01
N THR A 488 18.75 22.58 4.16
CA THR A 488 19.83 22.51 3.17
C THR A 488 20.32 21.07 3.01
N THR A 489 20.70 20.41 4.13
CA THR A 489 21.19 19.02 4.10
C THR A 489 20.15 18.08 3.46
N LEU A 490 18.88 18.19 3.85
CA LEU A 490 17.80 17.35 3.31
C LEU A 490 17.60 17.59 1.81
N THR A 491 17.67 18.86 1.35
CA THR A 491 17.56 19.21 -0.07
C THR A 491 18.76 18.70 -0.87
N GLU A 492 19.98 18.81 -0.35
CA GLU A 492 21.20 18.30 -0.98
C GLU A 492 21.16 16.78 -1.14
N ILE A 493 20.71 16.03 -0.12
CA ILE A 493 20.53 14.57 -0.22
C ILE A 493 19.55 14.24 -1.33
N LYS A 494 18.38 14.91 -1.37
CA LYS A 494 17.36 14.65 -2.40
C LYS A 494 17.87 15.01 -3.80
N THR A 495 18.50 16.16 -3.95
CA THR A 495 19.13 16.56 -5.22
C THR A 495 20.15 15.53 -5.69
N ASN A 496 21.02 15.06 -4.80
CA ASN A 496 22.01 14.05 -5.14
C ASN A 496 21.38 12.71 -5.56
N VAL A 497 20.35 12.25 -4.85
CA VAL A 497 19.59 11.04 -5.22
C VAL A 497 19.01 11.17 -6.63
N LEU A 498 18.35 12.30 -6.91
CA LEU A 498 17.74 12.55 -8.23
C LEU A 498 18.78 12.71 -9.33
N SER A 499 19.82 13.53 -9.14
CA SER A 499 20.85 13.78 -10.14
C SER A 499 21.64 12.51 -10.48
N THR A 500 21.94 11.69 -9.49
CA THR A 500 22.62 10.39 -9.72
C THR A 500 21.75 9.44 -10.53
N PHE A 501 20.44 9.40 -10.26
CA PHE A 501 19.52 8.52 -10.99
C PHE A 501 19.28 9.01 -12.42
N TRP A 502 18.95 10.28 -12.60
CA TRP A 502 18.55 10.83 -13.90
C TRP A 502 19.72 11.22 -14.81
N GLY A 503 20.92 11.45 -14.23
CA GLY A 503 22.10 11.89 -15.02
C GLY A 503 21.80 13.17 -15.79
N ASP A 504 22.34 13.25 -17.02
CA ASP A 504 22.18 14.41 -17.91
C ASP A 504 20.86 14.39 -18.72
N SER A 505 20.07 13.30 -18.63
CA SER A 505 18.81 13.18 -19.38
C SER A 505 17.68 14.06 -18.82
N VAL A 506 17.78 14.48 -17.55
CA VAL A 506 16.78 15.34 -16.89
C VAL A 506 17.47 16.42 -16.08
N GLU A 507 17.07 17.66 -16.28
CA GLU A 507 17.56 18.77 -15.46
C GLU A 507 16.94 18.75 -14.06
N ILE A 508 17.78 18.60 -13.05
CA ILE A 508 17.42 18.56 -11.63
C ILE A 508 17.72 19.93 -11.02
N ASP A 509 16.67 20.74 -10.88
CA ASP A 509 16.74 22.06 -10.29
C ASP A 509 16.60 22.02 -8.75
N GLU A 510 16.73 23.19 -8.09
CA GLU A 510 16.50 23.31 -6.64
C GLU A 510 15.09 22.84 -6.22
N GLY A 511 14.09 23.07 -7.08
CA GLY A 511 12.71 22.66 -6.83
C GLY A 511 12.55 21.16 -6.76
N ALA A 512 13.22 20.40 -7.64
CA ALA A 512 13.27 18.95 -7.59
C ALA A 512 13.87 18.46 -6.27
N GLY A 513 14.93 19.13 -5.79
CA GLY A 513 15.53 18.87 -4.48
C GLY A 513 14.58 19.09 -3.30
N LEU A 514 13.57 19.94 -3.41
CA LEU A 514 12.56 20.18 -2.37
C LEU A 514 11.43 19.15 -2.33
N THR A 515 11.36 18.23 -3.30
CA THR A 515 10.26 17.23 -3.37
C THR A 515 10.19 16.28 -2.17
N TRP A 516 11.24 16.20 -1.34
CA TRP A 516 11.17 15.49 -0.06
C TRP A 516 10.07 16.04 0.86
N MET A 517 9.65 17.29 0.69
CA MET A 517 8.57 17.90 1.48
C MET A 517 7.17 17.38 1.11
N ARG A 518 7.03 16.69 -0.02
CA ARG A 518 5.74 16.20 -0.53
C ARG A 518 5.27 14.94 0.19
N GLN A 519 6.18 14.14 0.74
CA GLN A 519 5.96 12.73 1.02
C GLN A 519 5.58 12.43 2.48
N PRO A 520 4.32 12.04 2.77
CA PRO A 520 3.88 11.67 4.11
C PRO A 520 4.50 10.34 4.59
N HIS A 521 4.93 9.46 3.69
CA HIS A 521 5.48 8.14 4.00
C HIS A 521 6.75 8.21 4.84
N TYR A 522 7.47 9.33 4.83
CA TYR A 522 8.66 9.53 5.68
C TYR A 522 8.36 9.50 7.18
N TYR A 523 7.09 9.63 7.56
CA TYR A 523 6.60 9.53 8.94
C TYR A 523 6.00 8.16 9.27
N MET A 524 6.08 7.18 8.35
CA MET A 524 5.47 5.86 8.45
C MET A 524 6.52 4.73 8.50
N GLY A 525 7.70 5.00 9.08
CA GLY A 525 8.83 4.08 9.06
C GLY A 525 9.42 3.91 7.65
N LEU A 526 9.90 2.72 7.33
CA LEU A 526 10.41 2.39 5.99
C LEU A 526 9.27 1.82 5.13
N TYR A 527 8.33 2.69 4.74
CA TYR A 527 7.17 2.27 3.95
C TYR A 527 7.41 2.36 2.45
N SER A 528 8.05 3.44 1.96
CA SER A 528 8.16 3.75 0.52
C SER A 528 8.77 2.63 -0.31
N TYR A 529 9.81 1.93 0.17
CA TYR A 529 10.45 0.87 -0.61
C TYR A 529 9.57 -0.36 -0.82
N THR A 530 8.55 -0.59 0.03
CA THR A 530 7.66 -1.76 -0.05
C THR A 530 6.85 -1.81 -1.33
N TYR A 531 6.58 -0.66 -1.94
CA TYR A 531 5.92 -0.57 -3.24
C TYR A 531 6.67 -1.32 -4.34
N SER A 532 8.00 -1.20 -4.36
CA SER A 532 8.82 -1.91 -5.35
C SER A 532 8.90 -3.41 -5.10
N ALA A 533 8.74 -3.85 -3.87
CA ALA A 533 8.86 -5.25 -3.50
C ALA A 533 7.73 -6.11 -4.08
N GLY A 534 6.49 -5.69 -3.90
CA GLY A 534 5.32 -6.40 -4.44
C GLY A 534 5.36 -6.49 -5.97
N LEU A 535 5.70 -5.38 -6.64
CA LEU A 535 5.81 -5.35 -8.10
C LEU A 535 6.98 -6.18 -8.63
N THR A 536 8.11 -6.25 -7.92
CA THR A 536 9.20 -7.17 -8.27
C THR A 536 8.72 -8.63 -8.25
N ALA A 537 8.01 -9.01 -7.17
CA ALA A 537 7.51 -10.37 -7.02
C ALA A 537 6.51 -10.73 -8.12
N SER A 538 5.51 -9.89 -8.37
CA SER A 538 4.52 -10.14 -9.41
C SER A 538 5.14 -10.20 -10.81
N THR A 539 6.11 -9.34 -11.11
CA THR A 539 6.82 -9.37 -12.41
C THR A 539 7.57 -10.68 -12.61
N ALA A 540 8.31 -11.13 -11.59
CA ALA A 540 9.06 -12.38 -11.67
C ALA A 540 8.12 -13.59 -11.81
N VAL A 541 7.04 -13.65 -11.00
CA VAL A 541 6.06 -14.75 -11.08
C VAL A 541 5.30 -14.75 -12.40
N ALA A 542 4.90 -13.57 -12.92
CA ALA A 542 4.23 -13.47 -14.21
C ALA A 542 5.11 -14.03 -15.34
N GLN A 543 6.44 -13.78 -15.29
CA GLN A 543 7.37 -14.39 -16.24
C GLN A 543 7.49 -15.89 -16.04
N MET A 544 7.57 -16.38 -14.80
CA MET A 544 7.61 -17.82 -14.51
C MET A 544 6.33 -18.52 -14.99
N ILE A 545 5.16 -17.90 -14.86
CA ILE A 545 3.89 -18.44 -15.39
C ILE A 545 3.98 -18.60 -16.92
N LYS A 546 4.57 -17.64 -17.61
CA LYS A 546 4.77 -17.69 -19.05
C LYS A 546 5.73 -18.81 -19.46
N ASP A 547 6.81 -19.01 -18.69
CA ASP A 547 7.89 -19.94 -19.05
C ASP A 547 7.61 -21.38 -18.59
N GLU A 548 7.01 -21.57 -17.41
CA GLU A 548 6.81 -22.86 -16.76
C GLU A 548 5.34 -23.35 -16.81
N GLY A 549 4.37 -22.45 -16.98
CA GLY A 549 2.94 -22.78 -16.99
C GLY A 549 2.40 -23.22 -15.63
N GLN A 550 1.67 -24.34 -15.61
CA GLN A 550 0.93 -24.81 -14.44
C GLN A 550 1.74 -24.92 -13.14
N PRO A 551 3.01 -25.39 -13.13
CA PRO A 551 3.80 -25.45 -11.90
C PRO A 551 4.01 -24.09 -11.23
N ALA A 552 4.19 -23.01 -12.00
CA ALA A 552 4.32 -21.67 -11.45
C ALA A 552 2.98 -21.13 -10.92
N ILE A 553 1.88 -21.44 -11.62
CA ILE A 553 0.52 -21.10 -11.19
C ILE A 553 0.20 -21.77 -9.84
N ASP A 554 0.49 -23.06 -9.71
CA ASP A 554 0.23 -23.79 -8.47
C ASP A 554 0.99 -23.21 -7.28
N ARG A 555 2.29 -22.90 -7.45
CA ARG A 555 3.08 -22.23 -6.41
C ARG A 555 2.51 -20.86 -6.05
N TRP A 556 2.07 -20.08 -7.04
CA TRP A 556 1.47 -18.78 -6.80
C TRP A 556 0.18 -18.88 -5.99
N LEU A 557 -0.73 -19.79 -6.36
CA LEU A 557 -1.97 -20.00 -5.62
C LEU A 557 -1.73 -20.51 -4.20
N ASP A 558 -0.70 -21.35 -3.99
CA ASP A 558 -0.30 -21.82 -2.66
C ASP A 558 0.19 -20.66 -1.78
N VAL A 559 0.93 -19.71 -2.34
CA VAL A 559 1.33 -18.50 -1.65
C VAL A 559 0.13 -17.63 -1.26
N LEU A 560 -0.86 -17.49 -2.13
CA LEU A 560 -2.10 -16.76 -1.80
C LEU A 560 -2.88 -17.45 -0.68
N ARG A 561 -2.94 -18.79 -0.68
CA ARG A 561 -3.58 -19.60 0.39
C ARG A 561 -2.81 -19.49 1.71
N ALA A 562 -1.49 -19.37 1.65
CA ALA A 562 -0.65 -19.28 2.84
C ALA A 562 -0.86 -18.00 3.66
N GLY A 563 -1.32 -16.92 3.03
CA GLY A 563 -1.55 -15.65 3.72
C GLY A 563 -0.33 -15.17 4.50
N GLY A 564 -0.50 -14.96 5.80
CA GLY A 564 0.55 -14.49 6.71
C GLY A 564 1.28 -15.59 7.49
N THR A 565 1.19 -16.86 7.14
CA THR A 565 1.84 -17.96 7.88
C THR A 565 3.36 -17.94 7.81
N MET A 566 3.93 -17.35 6.75
CA MET A 566 5.36 -17.28 6.49
C MET A 566 5.89 -15.85 6.61
N LYS A 567 7.20 -15.71 6.83
CA LYS A 567 7.87 -14.42 6.66
C LYS A 567 7.98 -14.05 5.17
N PRO A 568 8.14 -12.76 4.81
CA PRO A 568 8.17 -12.35 3.41
C PRO A 568 9.16 -13.12 2.54
N LEU A 569 10.40 -13.31 3.02
CA LEU A 569 11.43 -14.04 2.27
C LEU A 569 11.04 -15.51 2.04
N GLU A 570 10.49 -16.16 3.06
CA GLU A 570 10.04 -17.57 2.97
C GLU A 570 8.86 -17.69 2.00
N LEU A 571 7.90 -16.76 2.10
CA LEU A 571 6.72 -16.69 1.23
C LEU A 571 7.13 -16.49 -0.25
N MET A 572 8.09 -15.58 -0.51
CA MET A 572 8.62 -15.34 -1.84
C MET A 572 9.37 -16.57 -2.40
N LYS A 573 10.16 -17.24 -1.56
CA LYS A 573 10.83 -18.50 -1.94
C LYS A 573 9.82 -19.60 -2.27
N HIS A 574 8.70 -19.64 -1.58
CA HIS A 574 7.61 -20.57 -1.89
C HIS A 574 6.98 -20.29 -3.27
N ALA A 575 6.90 -19.01 -3.66
CA ALA A 575 6.52 -18.62 -5.03
C ALA A 575 7.60 -18.95 -6.09
N GLY A 576 8.81 -19.35 -5.68
CA GLY A 576 9.94 -19.61 -6.57
C GLY A 576 10.93 -18.43 -6.67
N ILE A 577 10.79 -17.41 -5.84
CA ILE A 577 11.59 -16.17 -5.93
C ILE A 577 12.45 -16.01 -4.68
N ASP A 578 13.77 -15.95 -4.83
CA ASP A 578 14.68 -15.63 -3.74
C ASP A 578 15.03 -14.14 -3.70
N MET A 579 14.27 -13.35 -2.93
CA MET A 579 14.48 -11.91 -2.78
C MET A 579 15.75 -11.54 -1.99
N SER A 580 16.46 -12.50 -1.39
CA SER A 580 17.80 -12.26 -0.84
C SER A 580 18.87 -12.19 -1.93
N LYS A 581 18.54 -12.60 -3.16
CA LYS A 581 19.42 -12.58 -4.33
C LYS A 581 19.00 -11.47 -5.31
N PRO A 582 19.93 -11.01 -6.17
CA PRO A 582 19.64 -9.94 -7.12
C PRO A 582 18.76 -10.36 -8.31
N ASP A 583 18.62 -11.66 -8.58
CA ASP A 583 18.11 -12.17 -9.87
C ASP A 583 16.67 -11.72 -10.18
N ALA A 584 15.75 -11.86 -9.21
CA ALA A 584 14.37 -11.45 -9.40
C ALA A 584 14.21 -9.94 -9.60
N ILE A 585 15.03 -9.16 -8.89
CA ILE A 585 15.02 -7.69 -9.00
C ILE A 585 15.56 -7.29 -10.40
N ARG A 586 16.64 -7.91 -10.85
CA ARG A 586 17.21 -7.69 -12.21
C ARG A 586 16.24 -8.10 -13.30
N GLN A 587 15.52 -9.20 -13.11
CA GLN A 587 14.49 -9.62 -14.06
C GLN A 587 13.38 -8.57 -14.18
N ALA A 588 12.91 -7.99 -13.07
CA ALA A 588 11.92 -6.92 -13.09
C ALA A 588 12.47 -5.64 -13.76
N VAL A 589 13.73 -5.27 -13.48
CA VAL A 589 14.39 -4.14 -14.16
C VAL A 589 14.53 -4.39 -15.66
N SER A 590 14.92 -5.59 -16.07
CA SER A 590 15.04 -5.97 -17.50
C SER A 590 13.68 -5.93 -18.20
N TYR A 591 12.61 -6.32 -17.51
CA TYR A 591 11.26 -6.21 -18.06
C TYR A 591 10.86 -4.76 -18.33
N VAL A 592 11.19 -3.82 -17.43
CA VAL A 592 10.99 -2.39 -17.71
C VAL A 592 11.81 -1.94 -18.92
N GLY A 593 13.04 -2.42 -19.04
CA GLY A 593 13.87 -2.17 -20.22
C GLY A 593 13.20 -2.62 -21.52
N SER A 594 12.64 -3.83 -21.55
CA SER A 594 11.93 -4.36 -22.74
C SER A 594 10.67 -3.56 -23.10
N LEU A 595 9.92 -3.06 -22.11
CA LEU A 595 8.77 -2.18 -22.36
C LEU A 595 9.20 -0.85 -23.01
N ILE A 596 10.35 -0.31 -22.61
CA ILE A 596 10.90 0.91 -23.19
C ILE A 596 11.40 0.64 -24.61
N ASP A 597 12.07 -0.50 -24.87
CA ASP A 597 12.51 -0.91 -26.21
C ASP A 597 11.32 -1.00 -27.17
N GLU A 598 10.23 -1.64 -26.74
CA GLU A 598 9.01 -1.78 -27.53
C GLU A 598 8.32 -0.43 -27.77
N LEU A 599 8.31 0.43 -26.77
CA LEU A 599 7.75 1.78 -26.91
C LEU A 599 8.57 2.62 -27.90
N GLU A 600 9.91 2.63 -27.79
CA GLU A 600 10.80 3.32 -28.72
C GLU A 600 10.59 2.86 -30.18
N HIS A 601 10.46 1.54 -30.38
CA HIS A 601 10.20 0.97 -31.70
C HIS A 601 8.86 1.44 -32.26
N SER A 602 7.81 1.48 -31.43
CA SER A 602 6.46 1.91 -31.83
C SER A 602 6.36 3.37 -32.27
N TYR A 603 7.31 4.23 -31.89
CA TYR A 603 7.41 5.63 -32.33
C TYR A 603 8.33 5.83 -33.56
N GLN A 604 9.01 4.79 -34.02
CA GLN A 604 9.84 4.82 -35.24
C GLN A 604 9.06 4.35 -36.47
N GLU A 605 8.00 3.54 -36.28
CA GLU A 605 7.06 3.10 -37.32
C GLU A 605 6.00 4.16 -37.63
#